data_23ea7af6238ab9b77694b73037b7782e
#
_entry.id   23ea7af6238ab9b77694b73037b7782e
#
_cell.length_a   1.000
_cell.length_b   1.000
_cell.length_c   1.000
_cell.angle_alpha   90.00
_cell.angle_beta   90.00
_cell.angle_gamma   90.00
#
_symmetry.space_group_name_H-M   'P 1'
#
loop_
_entity.id
_entity.type
_entity.pdbx_description
1 polymer ?
#
loop_
_entity_poly.entity_id
_entity_poly.type
_entity_poly.pdbx_seq_one_letter_code
_entity_poly.pdbx_strand_id
1 'polypeptide(L)'
;MPSGPIPILKLGSTLLATIHIDLHDTVVDSFQNDVLEEIERTGSDGLIIDISALETVDSYVARMLANTGKMAKLMGAETVIVGMRPAVAATLVRMGYLMEGINTALSLEEGLEFHTRRSKMPDGMGDT
;
A
#
# COMPACT_ATOMS: atom_id res chain seq x y z
N MET A 1 10.83 15.31 -1.22
CA MET A 1 9.49 15.32 -1.83
C MET A 1 9.42 14.29 -2.93
N PRO A 2 8.35 13.49 -2.97
CA PRO A 2 8.15 12.59 -4.10
C PRO A 2 8.01 13.40 -5.39
N SER A 3 8.66 12.93 -6.42
CA SER A 3 8.66 13.62 -7.72
C SER A 3 7.78 12.94 -8.76
N GLY A 4 7.15 11.82 -8.40
CA GLY A 4 6.30 11.07 -9.32
C GLY A 4 4.89 11.65 -9.43
N PRO A 5 4.12 11.15 -10.41
CA PRO A 5 2.76 11.65 -10.65
C PRO A 5 1.73 11.14 -9.64
N ILE A 6 2.08 10.14 -8.82
CA ILE A 6 1.15 9.61 -7.81
C ILE A 6 1.40 10.35 -6.50
N PRO A 7 0.39 11.06 -5.96
CA PRO A 7 0.59 11.80 -4.73
C PRO A 7 0.72 10.88 -3.52
N ILE A 8 1.61 11.25 -2.61
CA ILE A 8 1.79 10.56 -1.35
C ILE A 8 1.62 11.59 -0.25
N LEU A 9 0.61 11.38 0.60
CA LEU A 9 0.28 12.29 1.70
C LEU A 9 0.65 11.65 3.02
N LYS A 10 1.07 12.48 3.98
CA LYS A 10 1.35 12.00 5.33
C LYS A 10 0.18 12.36 6.23
N LEU A 11 -0.40 11.35 6.87
CA LEU A 11 -1.52 11.49 7.81
C LEU A 11 -1.06 10.89 9.15
N GLY A 12 -0.58 11.73 10.05
CA GLY A 12 0.02 11.25 11.30
C GLY A 12 1.26 10.42 11.00
N SER A 13 1.28 9.18 11.47
CA SER A 13 2.38 8.24 11.19
C SER A 13 2.10 7.33 10.01
N THR A 14 1.07 7.65 9.22
CA THR A 14 0.64 6.84 8.09
C THR A 14 0.81 7.62 6.79
N LEU A 15 1.32 6.96 5.77
CA LEU A 15 1.38 7.52 4.42
C LEU A 15 0.17 7.02 3.62
N LEU A 16 -0.41 7.90 2.82
CA LEU A 16 -1.51 7.57 1.92
C LEU A 16 -1.08 7.83 0.48
N ALA A 17 -1.10 6.79 -0.34
CA ALA A 17 -0.85 6.90 -1.77
C ALA A 17 -2.13 6.52 -2.51
N THR A 18 -2.63 7.42 -3.35
CA THR A 18 -3.83 7.18 -4.14
C THR A 18 -3.43 7.01 -5.61
N ILE A 19 -3.68 5.83 -6.13
CA ILE A 19 -3.38 5.51 -7.53
C ILE A 19 -4.63 5.78 -8.35
N HIS A 20 -4.59 6.81 -9.20
CA HIS A 20 -5.76 7.25 -9.97
C HIS A 20 -5.45 7.48 -11.45
N ILE A 21 -4.30 6.96 -11.91
CA ILE A 21 -3.89 7.06 -13.30
C ILE A 21 -3.46 5.68 -13.80
N ASP A 22 -3.39 5.53 -15.12
CA ASP A 22 -2.84 4.31 -15.71
C ASP A 22 -1.36 4.18 -15.36
N LEU A 23 -0.98 2.99 -14.92
CA LEU A 23 0.38 2.72 -14.50
C LEU A 23 1.19 2.14 -15.65
N HIS A 24 2.10 2.95 -16.19
CA HIS A 24 3.12 2.50 -17.13
C HIS A 24 4.36 2.08 -16.34
N ASP A 25 5.24 1.32 -16.94
CA ASP A 25 6.42 0.76 -16.27
C ASP A 25 7.24 1.81 -15.52
N THR A 26 7.48 2.97 -16.15
CA THR A 26 8.28 4.02 -15.53
C THR A 26 7.57 4.63 -14.32
N VAL A 27 6.23 4.75 -14.38
CA VAL A 27 5.43 5.27 -13.27
C VAL A 27 5.42 4.27 -12.11
N VAL A 28 5.34 2.98 -12.42
CA VAL A 28 5.35 1.92 -11.41
C VAL A 28 6.65 1.95 -10.62
N ASP A 29 7.78 2.02 -11.32
CA ASP A 29 9.09 2.07 -10.65
C ASP A 29 9.25 3.33 -9.82
N SER A 30 8.83 4.47 -10.36
CA SER A 30 8.89 5.75 -9.66
C SER A 30 8.02 5.72 -8.41
N PHE A 31 6.82 5.16 -8.49
CA PHE A 31 5.91 5.06 -7.35
C PHE A 31 6.54 4.27 -6.22
N GLN A 32 7.07 3.09 -6.53
CA GLN A 32 7.69 2.25 -5.52
C GLN A 32 8.85 2.97 -4.83
N ASN A 33 9.74 3.58 -5.60
CA ASN A 33 10.85 4.33 -5.04
C ASN A 33 10.38 5.48 -4.17
N ASP A 34 9.39 6.25 -4.63
CA ASP A 34 8.87 7.39 -3.89
C ASP A 34 8.29 6.97 -2.54
N VAL A 35 7.53 5.87 -2.53
CA VAL A 35 6.94 5.35 -1.29
C VAL A 35 8.03 4.96 -0.29
N LEU A 36 9.02 4.22 -0.75
CA LEU A 36 10.08 3.74 0.14
C LEU A 36 10.94 4.88 0.67
N GLU A 37 11.22 5.88 -0.17
CA GLU A 37 11.94 7.08 0.27
C GLU A 37 11.15 7.86 1.31
N GLU A 38 9.82 7.96 1.14
CA GLU A 38 8.98 8.65 2.10
C GLU A 38 8.92 7.92 3.43
N ILE A 39 8.88 6.59 3.42
CA ILE A 39 8.93 5.81 4.65
C ILE A 39 10.23 6.11 5.39
N GLU A 40 11.36 6.10 4.68
CA GLU A 40 12.66 6.39 5.29
C GLU A 40 12.71 7.81 5.83
N ARG A 41 12.25 8.77 5.04
CA ARG A 41 12.34 10.19 5.40
C ARG A 41 11.47 10.54 6.60
N THR A 42 10.28 9.96 6.69
CA THR A 42 9.30 10.34 7.71
C THR A 42 9.28 9.41 8.92
N GLY A 43 9.84 8.20 8.79
CA GLY A 43 9.73 7.20 9.84
C GLY A 43 8.31 6.69 10.03
N SER A 44 7.47 6.82 9.00
CA SER A 44 6.08 6.36 9.09
C SER A 44 6.02 4.85 9.27
N ASP A 45 5.08 4.38 10.10
CA ASP A 45 4.91 2.95 10.37
C ASP A 45 3.66 2.37 9.68
N GLY A 46 2.95 3.17 8.93
CA GLY A 46 1.80 2.73 8.17
C GLY A 46 1.82 3.24 6.74
N LEU A 47 1.31 2.43 5.83
CA LEU A 47 1.17 2.79 4.42
C LEU A 47 -0.20 2.33 3.96
N ILE A 48 -0.97 3.24 3.37
CA ILE A 48 -2.24 2.90 2.73
C ILE A 48 -2.08 3.16 1.24
N ILE A 49 -2.43 2.16 0.44
CA ILE A 49 -2.46 2.29 -1.01
C ILE A 49 -3.91 2.16 -1.47
N ASP A 50 -4.46 3.25 -1.95
CA ASP A 50 -5.84 3.29 -2.45
C ASP A 50 -5.84 2.98 -3.93
N ILE A 51 -6.44 1.86 -4.31
CA ILE A 51 -6.52 1.41 -5.69
C ILE A 51 -7.96 1.40 -6.22
N SER A 52 -8.86 2.15 -5.58
CA SER A 52 -10.26 2.16 -5.97
C SER A 52 -10.49 2.66 -7.40
N ALA A 53 -9.57 3.43 -7.95
CA ALA A 53 -9.65 3.91 -9.33
C ALA A 53 -9.14 2.88 -10.35
N LEU A 54 -8.47 1.81 -9.93
CA LEU A 54 -7.97 0.79 -10.84
C LEU A 54 -9.08 -0.20 -11.17
N GLU A 55 -9.47 -0.27 -12.43
CA GLU A 55 -10.48 -1.21 -12.90
C GLU A 55 -9.89 -2.58 -13.19
N THR A 56 -8.63 -2.60 -13.63
CA THR A 56 -7.88 -3.82 -13.94
C THR A 56 -6.44 -3.63 -13.54
N VAL A 57 -5.72 -4.75 -13.36
CA VAL A 57 -4.28 -4.74 -13.14
C VAL A 57 -3.65 -5.82 -14.01
N ASP A 58 -2.44 -5.56 -14.49
CA ASP A 58 -1.66 -6.58 -15.18
C ASP A 58 -0.67 -7.21 -14.19
N SER A 59 0.11 -8.17 -14.68
CA SER A 59 1.06 -8.88 -13.82
C SER A 59 2.16 -7.97 -13.28
N TYR A 60 2.53 -6.94 -14.04
CA TYR A 60 3.57 -6.01 -13.62
C TYR A 60 3.10 -5.18 -12.42
N VAL A 61 1.89 -4.62 -12.52
CA VAL A 61 1.31 -3.83 -11.43
C VAL A 61 1.05 -4.70 -10.20
N ALA A 62 0.53 -5.92 -10.40
CA ALA A 62 0.29 -6.85 -9.30
C ALA A 62 1.57 -7.17 -8.54
N ARG A 63 2.64 -7.44 -9.27
CA ARG A 63 3.95 -7.70 -8.67
C ARG A 63 4.48 -6.48 -7.94
N MET A 64 4.30 -5.30 -8.51
CA MET A 64 4.73 -4.05 -7.87
C MET A 64 4.04 -3.85 -6.53
N LEU A 65 2.72 -4.04 -6.48
CA LEU A 65 1.97 -3.89 -5.24
C LEU A 65 2.46 -4.87 -4.17
N ALA A 66 2.63 -6.14 -4.54
CA ALA A 66 3.09 -7.17 -3.62
C ALA A 66 4.50 -6.86 -3.10
N ASN A 67 5.41 -6.49 -3.99
CA ASN A 67 6.79 -6.21 -3.61
C ASN A 67 6.91 -4.93 -2.78
N THR A 68 6.13 -3.91 -3.10
CA THR A 68 6.15 -2.67 -2.33
C THR A 68 5.74 -2.94 -0.88
N GLY A 69 4.69 -3.74 -0.69
CA GLY A 69 4.26 -4.10 0.66
C GLY A 69 5.32 -4.88 1.43
N LYS A 70 5.99 -5.80 0.77
CA LYS A 70 7.06 -6.58 1.41
C LYS A 70 8.24 -5.70 1.80
N MET A 71 8.65 -4.80 0.90
CA MET A 71 9.75 -3.89 1.20
C MET A 71 9.39 -2.91 2.30
N ALA A 72 8.17 -2.39 2.28
CA ALA A 72 7.69 -1.49 3.33
C ALA A 72 7.75 -2.18 4.69
N LYS A 73 7.34 -3.44 4.75
CA LYS A 73 7.37 -4.21 6.00
C LYS A 73 8.79 -4.36 6.54
N LEU A 74 9.76 -4.60 5.67
CA LEU A 74 11.16 -4.67 6.07
C LEU A 74 11.66 -3.33 6.63
N MET A 75 11.04 -2.24 6.24
CA MET A 75 11.38 -0.90 6.74
C MET A 75 10.55 -0.47 7.94
N GLY A 76 9.70 -1.36 8.45
CA GLY A 76 8.90 -1.10 9.64
C GLY A 76 7.53 -0.51 9.37
N ALA A 77 7.03 -0.54 8.14
CA ALA A 77 5.72 -0.01 7.80
C ALA A 77 4.77 -1.12 7.37
N GLU A 78 3.60 -1.17 7.99
CA GLU A 78 2.55 -2.09 7.61
C GLU A 78 1.72 -1.49 6.48
N THR A 79 1.45 -2.29 5.44
CA THR A 79 0.70 -1.84 4.27
C THR A 79 -0.73 -2.34 4.32
N VAL A 80 -1.68 -1.45 4.03
CA VAL A 80 -3.08 -1.79 3.81
C VAL A 80 -3.46 -1.32 2.41
N ILE A 81 -3.96 -2.23 1.58
CA ILE A 81 -4.51 -1.86 0.27
C ILE A 81 -6.01 -1.69 0.43
N VAL A 82 -6.54 -0.55 0.00
CA VAL A 82 -7.95 -0.24 0.14
C VAL A 82 -8.61 -0.04 -1.22
N GLY A 83 -9.91 -0.32 -1.27
CA GLY A 83 -10.71 -0.06 -2.46
C GLY A 83 -10.52 -1.06 -3.58
N MET A 84 -10.07 -2.28 -3.29
CA MET A 84 -9.86 -3.27 -4.34
C MET A 84 -11.18 -3.67 -4.98
N ARG A 85 -11.27 -3.54 -6.31
CA ARG A 85 -12.47 -3.94 -7.05
C ARG A 85 -12.46 -5.45 -7.30
N PRO A 86 -13.66 -6.07 -7.42
CA PRO A 86 -13.74 -7.52 -7.62
C PRO A 86 -12.92 -8.03 -8.83
N ALA A 87 -12.91 -7.28 -9.93
CA ALA A 87 -12.14 -7.69 -11.11
C ALA A 87 -10.63 -7.72 -10.83
N VAL A 88 -10.15 -6.77 -10.04
CA VAL A 88 -8.75 -6.73 -9.63
C VAL A 88 -8.44 -7.91 -8.72
N ALA A 89 -9.29 -8.16 -7.72
CA ALA A 89 -9.11 -9.28 -6.80
C ALA A 89 -9.08 -10.61 -7.55
N ALA A 90 -9.99 -10.81 -8.51
CA ALA A 90 -10.03 -12.02 -9.31
C ALA A 90 -8.74 -12.20 -10.13
N THR A 91 -8.22 -11.11 -10.69
CA THR A 91 -6.99 -11.16 -11.47
C THR A 91 -5.79 -11.54 -10.60
N LEU A 92 -5.70 -10.96 -9.39
CA LEU A 92 -4.61 -11.28 -8.47
C LEU A 92 -4.63 -12.75 -8.07
N VAL A 93 -5.81 -13.29 -7.80
CA VAL A 93 -5.94 -14.71 -7.45
C VAL A 93 -5.51 -15.60 -8.62
N ARG A 94 -5.97 -15.28 -9.84
CA ARG A 94 -5.59 -16.06 -11.03
C ARG A 94 -4.09 -16.03 -11.31
N MET A 95 -3.44 -14.91 -10.98
CA MET A 95 -1.99 -14.78 -11.19
C MET A 95 -1.17 -15.41 -10.05
N GLY A 96 -1.82 -15.90 -9.00
CA GLY A 96 -1.13 -16.48 -7.86
C GLY A 96 -0.55 -15.47 -6.89
N TYR A 97 -0.96 -14.22 -6.96
CA TYR A 97 -0.52 -13.20 -6.00
C TYR A 97 -1.48 -13.14 -4.84
N LEU A 98 -1.08 -13.73 -3.71
CA LEU A 98 -1.92 -13.82 -2.51
C LEU A 98 -1.76 -12.63 -1.56
N MET A 99 -0.94 -11.67 -1.90
CA MET A 99 -0.70 -10.47 -1.08
C MET A 99 -0.35 -10.81 0.37
N GLU A 100 0.47 -11.84 0.56
CA GLU A 100 0.92 -12.25 1.90
C GLU A 100 1.68 -11.12 2.59
N GLY A 101 1.36 -10.89 3.85
CA GLY A 101 1.99 -9.84 4.63
C GLY A 101 1.44 -8.45 4.35
N ILE A 102 0.41 -8.36 3.50
CA ILE A 102 -0.27 -7.11 3.18
C ILE A 102 -1.71 -7.24 3.64
N ASN A 103 -2.19 -6.23 4.35
CA ASN A 103 -3.58 -6.19 4.79
C ASN A 103 -4.43 -5.51 3.73
N THR A 104 -5.71 -5.81 3.71
CA THR A 104 -6.66 -5.18 2.81
C THR A 104 -7.84 -4.65 3.60
N ALA A 105 -8.47 -3.60 3.10
CA ALA A 105 -9.68 -3.04 3.69
C ALA A 105 -10.57 -2.53 2.58
N LEU A 106 -11.86 -2.38 2.86
CA LEU A 106 -12.81 -1.95 1.85
C LEU A 106 -12.69 -0.48 1.54
N SER A 107 -12.30 0.33 2.51
CA SER A 107 -12.27 1.79 2.37
C SER A 107 -11.06 2.40 3.06
N LEU A 108 -10.79 3.65 2.70
CA LEU A 108 -9.75 4.43 3.35
C LEU A 108 -9.99 4.53 4.86
N GLU A 109 -11.25 4.72 5.26
CA GLU A 109 -11.59 4.83 6.68
C GLU A 109 -11.19 3.58 7.45
N GLU A 110 -11.50 2.41 6.91
CA GLU A 110 -11.12 1.15 7.55
C GLU A 110 -9.59 0.98 7.58
N GLY A 111 -8.90 1.41 6.53
CA GLY A 111 -7.44 1.36 6.50
C GLY A 111 -6.82 2.24 7.58
N LEU A 112 -7.36 3.44 7.77
CA LEU A 112 -6.89 4.34 8.82
C LEU A 112 -7.18 3.77 10.20
N GLU A 113 -8.34 3.16 10.41
CA GLU A 113 -8.67 2.50 11.66
C GLU A 113 -7.70 1.37 11.98
N PHE A 114 -7.34 0.59 10.98
CA PHE A 114 -6.38 -0.49 11.14
C PHE A 114 -5.07 0.05 11.70
N HIS A 115 -4.53 1.11 11.13
CA HIS A 115 -3.27 1.69 11.59
C HIS A 115 -3.41 2.33 12.96
N THR A 116 -4.52 2.99 13.23
CA THR A 116 -4.77 3.60 14.53
C THR A 116 -4.80 2.54 15.64
N ARG A 117 -5.47 1.42 15.40
CA ARG A 117 -5.52 0.32 16.37
C ARG A 117 -4.15 -0.27 16.63
N ARG A 118 -3.37 -0.46 15.58
CA ARG A 118 -2.01 -0.97 15.74
C ARG A 118 -1.14 -0.04 16.58
N SER A 119 -1.21 1.25 16.31
CA SER A 119 -0.42 2.25 17.03
C SER A 119 -0.77 2.34 18.50
N LYS A 120 -1.99 1.98 18.88
CA LYS A 120 -2.46 2.03 20.27
C LYS A 120 -2.21 0.76 21.04
N MET A 121 -1.81 -0.33 20.37
CA MET A 121 -1.56 -1.59 21.04
C MET A 121 -0.22 -1.58 21.75
N PRO A 122 -0.16 -2.02 23.02
CA PRO A 122 1.12 -2.18 23.69
C PRO A 122 1.97 -3.24 23.00
N ASP A 123 3.30 -3.09 23.11
CA ASP A 123 4.23 -4.05 22.53
C ASP A 123 3.95 -5.45 23.09
N GLY A 124 3.97 -6.43 22.20
CA GLY A 124 3.77 -7.83 22.57
C GLY A 124 2.33 -8.29 22.59
N MET A 125 1.36 -7.39 22.61
CA MET A 125 -0.05 -7.76 22.60
C MET A 125 -0.61 -7.96 21.21
N GLY A 126 -0.09 -7.26 20.24
CA GLY A 126 -0.53 -7.40 18.86
C GLY A 126 0.00 -8.67 18.19
N ASP A 127 0.87 -9.39 18.82
CA ASP A 127 1.53 -10.59 18.25
C ASP A 127 0.85 -11.90 18.63
N THR A 128 -0.19 -11.82 19.41
CA THR A 128 -0.87 -13.03 19.90
C THR A 128 -2.06 -13.44 19.05
#